data_cc215c995fb0275feb9035eda51cffcc
#
_entry.id   cc215c995fb0275feb9035eda51cffcc
#
_cell.length_a   1.000
_cell.length_b   1.000
_cell.length_c   1.000
_cell.angle_alpha   90.00
_cell.angle_beta   90.00
_cell.angle_gamma   90.00
#
_symmetry.space_group_name_H-M   'P 1'
#
loop_
_entity.id
_entity.type
_entity.pdbx_description
1 polymer ?
#
loop_
_entity_poly.entity_id
_entity_poly.type
_entity_poly.pdbx_seq_one_letter_code
_entity_poly.pdbx_strand_id
1 'polypeptide(L)'
;MTKIAMKTPLVEMDGDEMTRIIWQIIKDELICPYVDLKTEYYDLGLEYRDKTDDQVTVDSAEATKRLGVAVKCATITPNAQRVEEYHLKQMWKSPNGTIRAMLDGTVFRAPIVVKGIEPVVRCWKKPITIARHAYGDVYKNAEMRIPGPGKVELVYTAADGTEARELVHDFTGAGVVQGMHNLDDSIESFARSCFEYAISTKQDLWFATKDTISKKYDHRFKDVFADLYEAEYKQKFEELGIEYFYTLIDDAVARIMKAEGGFIWACKNYDGDVMSDMLSSAFGSLAMMTSVLVSPHGYYEYEAAHGTVQRHYYKHLKGEPTSTNSVATIFAWTGALRKRGELDGTPELVDFANRLEAATIHTIEAGKMTGDLARITTLPDPTMLGTREFILAIRDTLDAEAAAK
;
A
#
# COMPACT_ATOMS: atom_id res chain seq x y z
N MET A 1 -33.84 4.90 -1.40
CA MET A 1 -33.05 5.85 -2.23
C MET A 1 -32.71 5.16 -3.55
N THR A 2 -32.65 5.92 -4.66
CA THR A 2 -32.15 5.37 -5.93
C THR A 2 -30.65 5.18 -5.81
N LYS A 3 -30.15 3.99 -6.18
CA LYS A 3 -28.70 3.72 -6.12
C LYS A 3 -27.94 4.55 -7.14
N ILE A 4 -26.73 4.93 -6.79
CA ILE A 4 -25.79 5.63 -7.67
C ILE A 4 -25.33 4.66 -8.76
N ALA A 5 -25.54 5.00 -10.02
CA ALA A 5 -25.16 4.15 -11.15
C ALA A 5 -23.67 4.30 -11.48
N MET A 6 -22.97 3.19 -11.60
CA MET A 6 -21.60 3.17 -12.12
C MET A 6 -21.61 3.01 -13.65
N LYS A 7 -20.76 3.77 -14.35
CA LYS A 7 -20.59 3.67 -15.81
C LYS A 7 -19.66 2.53 -16.16
N THR A 8 -18.44 2.56 -15.64
CA THR A 8 -17.38 1.58 -15.87
C THR A 8 -17.18 0.71 -14.63
N PRO A 9 -17.00 -0.62 -14.77
CA PRO A 9 -16.72 -1.47 -13.61
C PRO A 9 -15.36 -1.18 -12.98
N LEU A 10 -15.22 -1.53 -11.69
CA LEU A 10 -13.94 -1.68 -11.00
C LEU A 10 -13.41 -3.10 -11.20
N VAL A 11 -12.09 -3.26 -11.20
CA VAL A 11 -11.50 -4.58 -10.96
C VAL A 11 -11.56 -4.85 -9.47
N GLU A 12 -12.27 -5.91 -9.09
CA GLU A 12 -12.37 -6.36 -7.71
C GLU A 12 -11.50 -7.59 -7.50
N MET A 13 -10.47 -7.47 -6.68
CA MET A 13 -9.56 -8.54 -6.33
C MET A 13 -9.84 -8.98 -4.90
N ASP A 14 -10.58 -10.07 -4.72
CA ASP A 14 -10.87 -10.64 -3.40
C ASP A 14 -9.63 -11.33 -2.82
N GLY A 15 -9.63 -11.62 -1.52
CA GLY A 15 -8.45 -12.11 -0.83
C GLY A 15 -8.73 -13.28 0.12
N ASP A 16 -8.05 -13.26 1.26
CA ASP A 16 -8.00 -14.38 2.19
C ASP A 16 -8.48 -14.04 3.60
N GLU A 17 -8.82 -15.07 4.35
CA GLU A 17 -9.00 -15.09 5.80
C GLU A 17 -9.99 -14.03 6.32
N MET A 18 -9.66 -13.36 7.45
CA MET A 18 -10.58 -12.39 8.07
C MET A 18 -10.86 -11.18 7.19
N THR A 19 -9.91 -10.77 6.35
CA THR A 19 -10.11 -9.64 5.44
C THR A 19 -11.12 -9.95 4.35
N ARG A 20 -11.21 -11.17 3.86
CA ARG A 20 -12.28 -11.61 2.92
C ARG A 20 -13.67 -11.52 3.56
N ILE A 21 -13.79 -11.87 4.84
CA ILE A 21 -15.06 -11.76 5.58
C ILE A 21 -15.47 -10.29 5.72
N ILE A 22 -14.53 -9.43 6.13
CA ILE A 22 -14.74 -7.99 6.26
C ILE A 22 -15.10 -7.38 4.90
N TRP A 23 -14.43 -7.80 3.83
CA TRP A 23 -14.66 -7.35 2.46
C TRP A 23 -16.13 -7.52 2.05
N GLN A 24 -16.67 -8.71 2.29
CA GLN A 24 -18.06 -8.99 1.97
C GLN A 24 -19.03 -8.16 2.82
N ILE A 25 -18.77 -8.02 4.13
CA ILE A 25 -19.62 -7.19 5.01
C ILE A 25 -19.62 -5.72 4.57
N ILE A 26 -18.47 -5.16 4.19
CA ILE A 26 -18.37 -3.79 3.68
C ILE A 26 -19.20 -3.63 2.40
N LYS A 27 -19.09 -4.56 1.47
CA LYS A 27 -19.90 -4.53 0.23
C LYS A 27 -21.39 -4.53 0.54
N ASP A 28 -21.83 -5.45 1.38
CA ASP A 28 -23.24 -5.67 1.67
C ASP A 28 -23.87 -4.54 2.48
N GLU A 29 -23.12 -3.97 3.43
CA GLU A 29 -23.68 -3.00 4.39
C GLU A 29 -23.35 -1.54 4.04
N LEU A 30 -22.21 -1.27 3.40
CA LEU A 30 -21.73 0.12 3.19
C LEU A 30 -21.71 0.54 1.72
N ILE A 31 -21.72 -0.38 0.74
CA ILE A 31 -21.55 -0.01 -0.67
C ILE A 31 -22.81 -0.36 -1.47
N CYS A 32 -23.19 -1.62 -1.52
CA CYS A 32 -24.29 -2.10 -2.34
C CYS A 32 -25.68 -1.51 -2.00
N PRO A 33 -25.97 -1.06 -0.77
CA PRO A 33 -27.22 -0.34 -0.50
C PRO A 33 -27.32 1.00 -1.22
N TYR A 34 -26.21 1.67 -1.49
CA TYR A 34 -26.14 3.04 -2.02
C TYR A 34 -25.68 3.12 -3.48
N VAL A 35 -24.87 2.17 -3.93
CA VAL A 35 -24.26 2.13 -5.26
C VAL A 35 -24.72 0.90 -6.02
N ASP A 36 -25.08 1.06 -7.28
CA ASP A 36 -25.23 -0.04 -8.24
C ASP A 36 -23.84 -0.51 -8.65
N LEU A 37 -23.20 -1.27 -7.75
CA LEU A 37 -21.80 -1.65 -7.84
C LEU A 37 -21.56 -2.58 -9.01
N LYS A 38 -20.71 -2.17 -9.94
CA LYS A 38 -20.23 -2.97 -11.06
C LYS A 38 -18.77 -3.34 -10.85
N THR A 39 -18.49 -4.63 -10.82
CA THR A 39 -17.13 -5.14 -10.70
C THR A 39 -16.82 -6.21 -11.72
N GLU A 40 -15.58 -6.28 -12.15
CA GLU A 40 -15.00 -7.46 -12.77
C GLU A 40 -14.20 -8.18 -11.68
N TYR A 41 -14.78 -9.30 -11.22
CA TYR A 41 -14.34 -9.99 -10.00
C TYR A 41 -13.25 -11.03 -10.27
N TYR A 42 -12.21 -11.00 -9.46
CA TYR A 42 -11.10 -11.96 -9.44
C TYR A 42 -10.89 -12.48 -8.02
N ASP A 43 -10.98 -13.78 -7.83
CA ASP A 43 -10.68 -14.43 -6.56
C ASP A 43 -9.16 -14.65 -6.43
N LEU A 44 -8.48 -13.78 -5.67
CA LEU A 44 -7.06 -13.94 -5.34
C LEU A 44 -6.85 -14.71 -4.03
N GLY A 45 -7.86 -15.38 -3.51
CA GLY A 45 -7.72 -16.31 -2.40
C GLY A 45 -6.75 -17.44 -2.72
N LEU A 46 -5.96 -17.85 -1.74
CA LEU A 46 -4.82 -18.77 -1.92
C LEU A 46 -5.21 -20.08 -2.62
N GLU A 47 -6.38 -20.66 -2.26
CA GLU A 47 -6.87 -21.91 -2.86
C GLU A 47 -7.19 -21.75 -4.36
N TYR A 48 -7.82 -20.61 -4.74
CA TYR A 48 -8.14 -20.36 -6.15
C TYR A 48 -6.92 -20.02 -6.98
N ARG A 49 -5.96 -19.30 -6.39
CA ARG A 49 -4.65 -19.05 -7.00
C ARG A 49 -3.90 -20.36 -7.24
N ASP A 50 -3.90 -21.29 -6.27
CA ASP A 50 -3.31 -22.62 -6.44
C ASP A 50 -3.99 -23.43 -7.56
N LYS A 51 -5.32 -23.37 -7.61
CA LYS A 51 -6.10 -24.03 -8.66
C LYS A 51 -5.78 -23.52 -10.06
N THR A 52 -5.52 -22.25 -10.22
CA THR A 52 -5.24 -21.56 -11.50
C THR A 52 -3.76 -21.41 -11.80
N ASP A 53 -2.88 -22.06 -11.04
CA ASP A 53 -1.42 -21.89 -11.13
C ASP A 53 -1.00 -20.41 -11.10
N ASP A 54 -1.66 -19.63 -10.25
CA ASP A 54 -1.54 -18.18 -10.04
C ASP A 54 -1.89 -17.30 -11.27
N GLN A 55 -2.47 -17.90 -12.33
CA GLN A 55 -2.87 -17.15 -13.54
C GLN A 55 -3.90 -16.06 -13.21
N VAL A 56 -4.80 -16.29 -12.25
CA VAL A 56 -5.80 -15.30 -11.84
C VAL A 56 -5.17 -13.98 -11.36
N THR A 57 -3.98 -14.01 -10.75
CA THR A 57 -3.23 -12.82 -10.36
C THR A 57 -2.80 -12.00 -11.60
N VAL A 58 -2.31 -12.68 -12.63
CA VAL A 58 -1.94 -12.06 -13.91
C VAL A 58 -3.16 -11.46 -14.60
N ASP A 59 -4.25 -12.23 -14.68
CA ASP A 59 -5.50 -11.81 -15.32
C ASP A 59 -6.10 -10.56 -14.65
N SER A 60 -6.04 -10.48 -13.32
CA SER A 60 -6.50 -9.32 -12.56
C SER A 60 -5.67 -8.05 -12.83
N ALA A 61 -4.35 -8.20 -12.98
CA ALA A 61 -3.48 -7.08 -13.35
C ALA A 61 -3.73 -6.60 -14.78
N GLU A 62 -3.92 -7.51 -15.75
CA GLU A 62 -4.30 -7.15 -17.13
C GLU A 62 -5.69 -6.48 -17.18
N ALA A 63 -6.65 -6.94 -16.38
CA ALA A 63 -7.94 -6.26 -16.25
C ALA A 63 -7.78 -4.85 -15.69
N THR A 64 -6.86 -4.65 -14.73
CA THR A 64 -6.57 -3.32 -14.16
C THR A 64 -6.01 -2.37 -15.21
N LYS A 65 -5.12 -2.82 -16.08
CA LYS A 65 -4.63 -2.02 -17.21
C LYS A 65 -5.77 -1.61 -18.15
N ARG A 66 -6.73 -2.50 -18.38
CA ARG A 66 -7.85 -2.25 -19.28
C ARG A 66 -8.92 -1.32 -18.69
N LEU A 67 -9.23 -1.48 -17.39
CA LEU A 67 -10.30 -0.74 -16.70
C LEU A 67 -9.79 0.50 -15.94
N GLY A 68 -8.50 0.58 -15.68
CA GLY A 68 -7.82 1.72 -15.09
C GLY A 68 -7.86 1.77 -13.56
N VAL A 69 -8.84 1.13 -12.89
CA VAL A 69 -8.96 1.18 -11.43
C VAL A 69 -9.29 -0.18 -10.85
N ALA A 70 -8.51 -0.60 -9.87
CA ALA A 70 -8.73 -1.81 -9.08
C ALA A 70 -8.87 -1.51 -7.59
N VAL A 71 -9.57 -2.40 -6.89
CA VAL A 71 -9.61 -2.47 -5.45
C VAL A 71 -9.26 -3.90 -5.01
N LYS A 72 -8.33 -4.03 -4.06
CA LYS A 72 -7.74 -5.32 -3.70
C LYS A 72 -7.85 -5.60 -2.20
N CYS A 73 -8.36 -6.77 -1.89
CA CYS A 73 -8.34 -7.35 -0.55
C CYS A 73 -6.93 -7.89 -0.21
N ALA A 74 -6.64 -8.07 1.08
CA ALA A 74 -5.39 -8.66 1.51
C ALA A 74 -5.32 -10.16 1.15
N THR A 75 -4.14 -10.60 0.71
CA THR A 75 -3.90 -11.96 0.22
C THR A 75 -2.75 -12.62 0.98
N ILE A 76 -2.79 -13.95 1.10
CA ILE A 76 -1.71 -14.74 1.70
C ILE A 76 -0.55 -14.86 0.71
N THR A 77 0.67 -14.55 1.18
CA THR A 77 1.90 -15.02 0.55
C THR A 77 2.34 -16.26 1.33
N PRO A 78 2.26 -17.48 0.76
CA PRO A 78 2.48 -18.69 1.50
C PRO A 78 3.96 -18.90 1.87
N ASN A 79 4.19 -19.35 3.08
CA ASN A 79 5.43 -19.96 3.53
C ASN A 79 5.28 -21.49 3.56
N ALA A 80 6.32 -22.21 4.00
CA ALA A 80 6.29 -23.68 4.06
C ALA A 80 5.13 -24.24 4.91
N GLN A 81 4.80 -23.58 6.04
CA GLN A 81 3.69 -23.97 6.89
C GLN A 81 2.34 -23.80 6.17
N ARG A 82 2.15 -22.72 5.39
CA ARG A 82 0.95 -22.47 4.62
C ARG A 82 0.80 -23.46 3.45
N VAL A 83 1.92 -23.86 2.83
CA VAL A 83 1.91 -24.90 1.79
C VAL A 83 1.35 -26.21 2.34
N GLU A 84 1.75 -26.61 3.55
CA GLU A 84 1.24 -27.79 4.21
C GLU A 84 -0.23 -27.62 4.63
N GLU A 85 -0.58 -26.51 5.28
CA GLU A 85 -1.94 -26.20 5.79
C GLU A 85 -2.99 -26.21 4.69
N TYR A 86 -2.68 -25.61 3.54
CA TYR A 86 -3.61 -25.47 2.40
C TYR A 86 -3.41 -26.53 1.32
N HIS A 87 -2.51 -27.49 1.53
CA HIS A 87 -2.16 -28.56 0.55
C HIS A 87 -1.81 -28.01 -0.84
N LEU A 88 -1.00 -26.93 -0.88
CA LEU A 88 -0.67 -26.24 -2.10
C LEU A 88 0.30 -27.03 -2.97
N LYS A 89 0.18 -26.86 -4.29
CA LYS A 89 1.10 -27.43 -5.29
C LYS A 89 2.54 -26.95 -5.09
N GLN A 90 2.70 -25.69 -4.69
CA GLN A 90 3.99 -25.04 -4.44
C GLN A 90 3.87 -23.78 -3.58
N MET A 91 5.01 -23.22 -3.19
CA MET A 91 5.09 -21.94 -2.49
C MET A 91 4.97 -20.80 -3.50
N TRP A 92 3.73 -20.33 -3.74
CA TRP A 92 3.44 -19.27 -4.69
C TRP A 92 4.10 -17.94 -4.30
N LYS A 93 4.47 -17.14 -5.29
CA LYS A 93 5.00 -15.79 -5.10
C LYS A 93 3.91 -14.87 -4.52
N SER A 94 4.34 -13.70 -4.01
CA SER A 94 3.43 -12.67 -3.55
C SER A 94 2.60 -12.13 -4.72
N PRO A 95 1.25 -12.18 -4.67
CA PRO A 95 0.42 -11.56 -5.71
C PRO A 95 0.63 -10.05 -5.80
N ASN A 96 0.89 -9.38 -4.67
CA ASN A 96 1.22 -7.95 -4.66
C ASN A 96 2.48 -7.67 -5.49
N GLY A 97 3.51 -8.52 -5.37
CA GLY A 97 4.74 -8.39 -6.16
C GLY A 97 4.49 -8.54 -7.66
N THR A 98 3.66 -9.52 -8.05
CA THR A 98 3.28 -9.75 -9.46
C THR A 98 2.48 -8.58 -10.02
N ILE A 99 1.43 -8.13 -9.33
CA ILE A 99 0.57 -7.02 -9.76
C ILE A 99 1.39 -5.73 -9.90
N ARG A 100 2.19 -5.39 -8.88
CA ARG A 100 3.03 -4.18 -8.90
C ARG A 100 4.06 -4.20 -10.03
N ALA A 101 4.66 -5.36 -10.29
CA ALA A 101 5.62 -5.51 -11.39
C ALA A 101 4.97 -5.37 -12.77
N MET A 102 3.69 -5.72 -12.90
CA MET A 102 2.95 -5.63 -14.16
C MET A 102 2.36 -4.23 -14.38
N LEU A 103 1.89 -3.57 -13.33
CA LEU A 103 1.29 -2.23 -13.43
C LEU A 103 2.35 -1.13 -13.46
N ASP A 104 3.55 -1.40 -12.93
CA ASP A 104 4.58 -0.41 -12.58
C ASP A 104 4.02 0.71 -11.70
N GLY A 105 4.88 1.51 -11.08
CA GLY A 105 4.45 2.70 -10.36
C GLY A 105 4.96 2.82 -8.94
N THR A 106 4.29 3.69 -8.21
CA THR A 106 4.63 4.06 -6.83
C THR A 106 3.48 3.73 -5.90
N VAL A 107 3.77 3.09 -4.77
CA VAL A 107 2.79 2.86 -3.71
C VAL A 107 2.83 4.03 -2.74
N PHE A 108 1.73 4.79 -2.67
CA PHE A 108 1.55 5.85 -1.68
C PHE A 108 0.77 5.31 -0.50
N ARG A 109 1.35 5.46 0.71
CA ARG A 109 0.75 5.05 1.98
C ARG A 109 0.65 6.24 2.91
N ALA A 110 -0.56 6.59 3.33
CA ALA A 110 -0.82 7.71 4.20
C ALA A 110 -1.62 7.27 5.42
N PRO A 111 -1.24 7.70 6.65
CA PRO A 111 -2.03 7.40 7.83
C PRO A 111 -3.37 8.13 7.81
N ILE A 112 -4.41 7.44 8.26
CA ILE A 112 -5.74 8.00 8.49
C ILE A 112 -5.72 8.62 9.89
N VAL A 113 -5.77 9.96 9.95
CA VAL A 113 -5.73 10.70 11.21
C VAL A 113 -7.16 10.89 11.73
N VAL A 114 -7.37 10.54 13.00
CA VAL A 114 -8.67 10.62 13.66
C VAL A 114 -8.47 11.25 15.03
N LYS A 115 -9.34 12.20 15.39
CA LYS A 115 -9.30 12.83 16.71
C LYS A 115 -9.51 11.79 17.82
N GLY A 116 -8.67 11.84 18.83
CA GLY A 116 -8.68 10.87 19.92
C GLY A 116 -7.83 9.64 19.69
N ILE A 117 -7.21 9.50 18.49
CA ILE A 117 -6.16 8.51 18.22
C ILE A 117 -4.87 9.28 17.97
N GLU A 118 -4.11 9.46 19.04
CA GLU A 118 -2.90 10.29 19.00
C GLU A 118 -1.68 9.48 18.56
N PRO A 119 -0.81 10.04 17.68
CA PRO A 119 0.46 9.41 17.35
C PRO A 119 1.34 9.16 18.58
N VAL A 120 2.06 8.04 18.60
CA VAL A 120 3.05 7.73 19.64
C VAL A 120 4.16 8.78 19.67
N VAL A 121 4.51 9.33 18.50
CA VAL A 121 5.46 10.44 18.40
C VAL A 121 4.73 11.77 18.54
N ARG A 122 4.87 12.39 19.69
CA ARG A 122 4.07 13.58 20.11
C ARG A 122 4.19 14.80 19.20
N CYS A 123 5.28 14.95 18.46
CA CYS A 123 5.46 16.09 17.55
C CYS A 123 4.74 15.90 16.21
N TRP A 124 4.32 14.69 15.85
CA TRP A 124 3.58 14.48 14.61
C TRP A 124 2.17 15.05 14.71
N LYS A 125 1.92 16.13 13.99
CA LYS A 125 0.64 16.84 13.93
C LYS A 125 -0.10 16.65 12.63
N LYS A 126 0.64 16.23 11.59
CA LYS A 126 0.14 16.05 10.23
C LYS A 126 0.57 14.68 9.71
N PRO A 127 -0.18 14.07 8.77
CA PRO A 127 0.21 12.82 8.16
C PRO A 127 1.60 12.89 7.52
N ILE A 128 2.37 11.81 7.63
CA ILE A 128 3.59 11.59 6.86
C ILE A 128 3.26 10.51 5.84
N THR A 129 3.29 10.86 4.56
CA THR A 129 2.98 9.93 3.46
C THR A 129 4.25 9.25 3.00
N ILE A 130 4.28 7.93 2.97
CA ILE A 130 5.36 7.18 2.32
C ILE A 130 5.03 7.02 0.84
N ALA A 131 5.98 7.40 -0.02
CA ALA A 131 6.00 7.02 -1.43
C ALA A 131 7.02 5.89 -1.60
N ARG A 132 6.54 4.67 -1.79
CA ARG A 132 7.35 3.47 -1.93
C ARG A 132 7.52 3.12 -3.41
N HIS A 133 8.76 2.98 -3.88
CA HIS A 133 9.04 2.41 -5.19
C HIS A 133 8.50 0.97 -5.28
N ALA A 134 7.73 0.66 -6.32
CA ALA A 134 7.06 -0.64 -6.40
C ALA A 134 7.90 -1.75 -7.07
N TYR A 135 9.12 -1.44 -7.50
CA TYR A 135 9.99 -2.33 -8.27
C TYR A 135 11.36 -2.54 -7.61
N GLY A 136 12.02 -3.65 -7.97
CA GLY A 136 13.42 -3.90 -7.67
C GLY A 136 13.73 -4.25 -6.22
N ASP A 137 14.96 -3.95 -5.81
CA ASP A 137 15.54 -4.27 -4.50
C ASP A 137 15.42 -5.78 -4.17
N VAL A 138 15.28 -6.11 -2.89
CA VAL A 138 15.14 -7.49 -2.42
C VAL A 138 13.89 -8.22 -2.94
N TYR A 139 12.89 -7.48 -3.47
CA TYR A 139 11.67 -8.06 -4.04
C TYR A 139 11.85 -8.64 -5.45
N LYS A 140 12.96 -8.31 -6.12
CA LYS A 140 13.37 -8.86 -7.43
C LYS A 140 14.83 -9.30 -7.40
N ASN A 141 15.20 -10.08 -6.42
CA ASN A 141 16.54 -10.56 -6.21
C ASN A 141 16.79 -11.93 -6.88
N ALA A 142 18.06 -12.26 -7.00
CA ALA A 142 18.56 -13.62 -7.23
C ALA A 142 19.40 -14.04 -6.03
N GLU A 143 19.15 -15.21 -5.50
CA GLU A 143 19.82 -15.73 -4.30
C GLU A 143 20.51 -17.07 -4.56
N MET A 144 21.63 -17.28 -3.89
CA MET A 144 22.36 -18.53 -3.96
C MET A 144 22.97 -18.89 -2.62
N ARG A 145 22.81 -20.15 -2.21
CA ARG A 145 23.56 -20.72 -1.09
C ARG A 145 24.94 -21.19 -1.58
N ILE A 146 25.99 -20.77 -0.90
CA ILE A 146 27.37 -21.19 -1.16
C ILE A 146 27.67 -22.37 -0.25
N PRO A 147 27.96 -23.57 -0.79
CA PRO A 147 28.13 -24.78 0.03
C PRO A 147 29.50 -24.89 0.71
N GLY A 148 30.50 -24.15 0.25
CA GLY A 148 31.88 -24.22 0.75
C GLY A 148 32.79 -23.15 0.16
N PRO A 149 34.13 -23.30 0.30
CA PRO A 149 35.08 -22.33 -0.23
C PRO A 149 34.95 -22.13 -1.75
N GLY A 150 35.12 -20.89 -2.19
CA GLY A 150 35.04 -20.53 -3.63
C GLY A 150 34.77 -19.04 -3.85
N LYS A 151 34.87 -18.62 -5.11
CA LYS A 151 34.68 -17.22 -5.50
C LYS A 151 33.30 -16.99 -6.07
N VAL A 152 32.70 -15.86 -5.73
CA VAL A 152 31.47 -15.34 -6.34
C VAL A 152 31.77 -14.01 -7.01
N GLU A 153 31.35 -13.90 -8.27
CA GLU A 153 31.52 -12.69 -9.09
C GLU A 153 30.16 -12.22 -9.64
N LEU A 154 29.98 -10.91 -9.78
CA LEU A 154 29.00 -10.31 -10.65
C LEU A 154 29.58 -10.26 -12.06
N VAL A 155 28.86 -10.76 -13.04
CA VAL A 155 29.27 -10.75 -14.45
C VAL A 155 28.20 -10.04 -15.26
N TYR A 156 28.59 -9.02 -16.00
CA TYR A 156 27.77 -8.36 -17.00
C TYR A 156 28.32 -8.73 -18.37
N THR A 157 27.49 -9.31 -19.21
CA THR A 157 27.82 -9.62 -20.61
C THR A 157 26.97 -8.74 -21.53
N ALA A 158 27.60 -7.81 -22.22
CA ALA A 158 26.95 -6.92 -23.16
C ALA A 158 26.46 -7.66 -24.41
N ALA A 159 25.56 -7.06 -25.19
CA ALA A 159 25.01 -7.64 -26.39
C ALA A 159 26.07 -7.92 -27.48
N ASP A 160 27.20 -7.20 -27.47
CA ASP A 160 28.35 -7.40 -28.34
C ASP A 160 29.33 -8.48 -27.83
N GLY A 161 29.04 -9.11 -26.70
CA GLY A 161 29.87 -10.12 -26.03
C GLY A 161 30.95 -9.57 -25.11
N THR A 162 31.06 -8.26 -24.94
CA THR A 162 32.00 -7.65 -23.98
C THR A 162 31.56 -7.98 -22.56
N GLU A 163 32.50 -8.39 -21.71
CA GLU A 163 32.25 -8.73 -20.32
C GLU A 163 32.88 -7.73 -19.33
N ALA A 164 32.13 -7.44 -18.28
CA ALA A 164 32.66 -6.80 -17.06
C ALA A 164 32.43 -7.71 -15.87
N ARG A 165 33.43 -7.82 -15.00
CA ARG A 165 33.39 -8.70 -13.82
C ARG A 165 33.78 -7.91 -12.56
N GLU A 166 33.08 -8.19 -11.47
CA GLU A 166 33.41 -7.65 -10.16
C GLU A 166 33.33 -8.77 -9.10
N LEU A 167 34.41 -8.96 -8.34
CA LEU A 167 34.46 -9.95 -7.26
C LEU A 167 33.50 -9.52 -6.15
N VAL A 168 32.51 -10.35 -5.84
CA VAL A 168 31.64 -10.14 -4.69
C VAL A 168 32.34 -10.58 -3.39
N HIS A 169 32.86 -11.82 -3.38
CA HIS A 169 33.56 -12.35 -2.22
C HIS A 169 34.34 -13.64 -2.54
N ASP A 170 35.46 -13.82 -1.84
CA ASP A 170 36.23 -15.08 -1.85
C ASP A 170 35.90 -15.84 -0.54
N PHE A 171 34.98 -16.82 -0.65
CA PHE A 171 34.47 -17.57 0.48
C PHE A 171 35.51 -18.57 0.97
N THR A 172 35.78 -18.57 2.27
CA THR A 172 36.62 -19.58 2.93
C THR A 172 35.79 -20.73 3.51
N GLY A 173 34.48 -20.64 3.47
CA GLY A 173 33.52 -21.63 3.95
C GLY A 173 32.14 -21.42 3.35
N ALA A 174 31.12 -22.06 3.92
CA ALA A 174 29.75 -21.91 3.46
C ALA A 174 29.20 -20.52 3.74
N GLY A 175 28.29 -20.06 2.89
CA GLY A 175 27.66 -18.73 3.02
C GLY A 175 26.42 -18.58 2.16
N VAL A 176 26.02 -17.34 1.95
CA VAL A 176 24.91 -16.94 1.07
C VAL A 176 25.33 -15.73 0.25
N VAL A 177 24.77 -15.58 -0.94
CA VAL A 177 24.91 -14.38 -1.78
C VAL A 177 23.55 -13.99 -2.30
N GLN A 178 23.35 -12.68 -2.46
CA GLN A 178 22.15 -12.09 -3.04
C GLN A 178 22.57 -11.01 -4.05
N GLY A 179 21.95 -11.04 -5.22
CA GLY A 179 22.04 -9.99 -6.22
C GLY A 179 20.70 -9.32 -6.42
N MET A 180 20.66 -8.00 -6.42
CA MET A 180 19.47 -7.22 -6.72
C MET A 180 19.74 -6.21 -7.84
N HIS A 181 18.68 -5.74 -8.50
CA HIS A 181 18.79 -4.82 -9.63
C HIS A 181 17.68 -3.79 -9.59
N ASN A 182 17.87 -2.73 -10.38
CA ASN A 182 16.81 -1.79 -10.71
C ASN A 182 16.99 -1.32 -12.17
N LEU A 183 16.00 -0.63 -12.71
CA LEU A 183 16.00 -0.12 -14.07
C LEU A 183 15.91 1.42 -14.01
N ASP A 184 16.66 2.10 -14.86
CA ASP A 184 16.65 3.57 -14.94
C ASP A 184 15.25 4.10 -15.25
N ASP A 185 14.53 3.49 -16.20
CA ASP A 185 13.16 3.88 -16.55
C ASP A 185 12.19 3.74 -15.35
N SER A 186 12.37 2.68 -14.53
CA SER A 186 11.54 2.46 -13.34
C SER A 186 11.87 3.47 -12.22
N ILE A 187 13.14 3.83 -12.05
CA ILE A 187 13.57 4.87 -11.10
C ILE A 187 13.03 6.23 -11.54
N GLU A 188 13.10 6.55 -12.83
CA GLU A 188 12.57 7.78 -13.41
C GLU A 188 11.05 7.89 -13.24
N SER A 189 10.32 6.81 -13.54
CA SER A 189 8.87 6.70 -13.29
C SER A 189 8.51 6.93 -11.82
N PHE A 190 9.26 6.34 -10.91
CA PHE A 190 9.09 6.53 -9.47
C PHE A 190 9.32 8.01 -9.07
N ALA A 191 10.39 8.62 -9.54
CA ALA A 191 10.69 10.02 -9.26
C ALA A 191 9.58 10.96 -9.77
N ARG A 192 9.12 10.78 -11.00
CA ARG A 192 8.02 11.54 -11.59
C ARG A 192 6.74 11.40 -10.78
N SER A 193 6.36 10.18 -10.41
CA SER A 193 5.20 9.94 -9.54
C SER A 193 5.30 10.68 -8.21
N CYS A 194 6.47 10.71 -7.58
CA CYS A 194 6.69 11.42 -6.33
C CYS A 194 6.54 12.94 -6.50
N PHE A 195 7.15 13.53 -7.54
CA PHE A 195 7.06 14.96 -7.81
C PHE A 195 5.63 15.37 -8.17
N GLU A 196 4.94 14.64 -9.04
CA GLU A 196 3.55 14.95 -9.41
C GLU A 196 2.59 14.82 -8.22
N TYR A 197 2.80 13.82 -7.36
CA TYR A 197 2.01 13.67 -6.14
C TYR A 197 2.27 14.84 -5.16
N ALA A 198 3.52 15.27 -4.99
CA ALA A 198 3.89 16.42 -4.17
C ALA A 198 3.21 17.70 -4.67
N ILE A 199 3.22 17.94 -5.98
CA ILE A 199 2.55 19.07 -6.63
C ILE A 199 1.03 19.02 -6.39
N SER A 200 0.41 17.87 -6.61
CA SER A 200 -1.04 17.69 -6.48
C SER A 200 -1.54 17.90 -5.05
N THR A 201 -0.74 17.47 -4.07
CA THR A 201 -1.07 17.59 -2.63
C THR A 201 -0.49 18.85 -1.98
N LYS A 202 0.36 19.60 -2.69
CA LYS A 202 1.10 20.78 -2.19
C LYS A 202 1.88 20.47 -0.92
N GLN A 203 2.62 19.36 -0.93
CA GLN A 203 3.44 18.89 0.18
C GLN A 203 4.91 18.85 -0.22
N ASP A 204 5.80 19.08 0.76
CA ASP A 204 7.22 18.86 0.58
C ASP A 204 7.53 17.41 0.24
N LEU A 205 8.56 17.18 -0.53
CA LEU A 205 9.04 15.86 -0.89
C LEU A 205 10.42 15.60 -0.30
N TRP A 206 10.50 14.66 0.62
CA TRP A 206 11.76 14.12 1.11
C TRP A 206 12.10 12.85 0.35
N PHE A 207 13.35 12.73 -0.08
CA PHE A 207 13.86 11.50 -0.67
C PHE A 207 15.11 11.04 0.08
N ALA A 208 15.22 9.75 0.34
CA ALA A 208 16.33 9.21 1.12
C ALA A 208 16.84 7.88 0.58
N THR A 209 18.17 7.76 0.54
CA THR A 209 18.91 6.53 0.21
C THR A 209 20.16 6.41 1.08
N LYS A 210 20.97 5.36 0.87
CA LYS A 210 22.26 5.22 1.55
C LYS A 210 23.42 5.33 0.54
N ASP A 211 23.42 6.37 -0.30
CA ASP A 211 24.40 6.55 -1.40
C ASP A 211 25.86 6.63 -0.95
N THR A 212 26.12 6.99 0.30
CA THR A 212 27.47 6.98 0.87
C THR A 212 28.05 5.57 1.05
N ILE A 213 27.21 4.56 1.14
CA ILE A 213 27.60 3.14 1.24
C ILE A 213 27.34 2.43 -0.09
N SER A 214 26.14 2.51 -0.62
CA SER A 214 25.75 1.96 -1.92
C SER A 214 26.03 2.96 -3.04
N LYS A 215 27.31 3.10 -3.37
CA LYS A 215 27.85 4.19 -4.20
C LYS A 215 27.50 4.12 -5.69
N LYS A 216 26.94 3.00 -6.17
CA LYS A 216 26.42 2.83 -7.53
C LYS A 216 24.90 2.71 -7.52
N TYR A 217 24.36 1.76 -6.77
CA TYR A 217 22.95 1.45 -6.76
C TYR A 217 22.10 2.60 -6.18
N ASP A 218 22.35 2.98 -4.93
CA ASP A 218 21.60 4.07 -4.27
C ASP A 218 21.92 5.45 -4.86
N HIS A 219 23.17 5.63 -5.31
CA HIS A 219 23.60 6.88 -5.95
C HIS A 219 22.84 7.12 -7.27
N ARG A 220 22.57 6.07 -8.04
CA ARG A 220 21.78 6.20 -9.28
C ARG A 220 20.38 6.73 -9.02
N PHE A 221 19.71 6.29 -7.97
CA PHE A 221 18.43 6.86 -7.55
C PHE A 221 18.52 8.35 -7.23
N LYS A 222 19.55 8.74 -6.47
CA LYS A 222 19.79 10.15 -6.13
C LYS A 222 19.99 11.01 -7.37
N ASP A 223 20.82 10.54 -8.32
CA ASP A 223 21.10 11.28 -9.55
C ASP A 223 19.84 11.48 -10.38
N VAL A 224 19.04 10.42 -10.62
CA VAL A 224 17.81 10.51 -11.41
C VAL A 224 16.83 11.50 -10.77
N PHE A 225 16.64 11.45 -9.44
CA PHE A 225 15.77 12.41 -8.75
C PHE A 225 16.29 13.85 -8.88
N ALA A 226 17.59 14.07 -8.72
CA ALA A 226 18.18 15.40 -8.81
C ALA A 226 18.08 15.96 -10.23
N ASP A 227 18.41 15.16 -11.24
CA ASP A 227 18.37 15.56 -12.64
C ASP A 227 16.94 15.95 -13.08
N LEU A 228 15.93 15.13 -12.73
CA LEU A 228 14.53 15.41 -13.01
C LEU A 228 14.03 16.66 -12.28
N TYR A 229 14.38 16.80 -11.00
CA TYR A 229 14.00 17.98 -10.25
C TYR A 229 14.51 19.26 -10.90
N GLU A 230 15.80 19.35 -11.16
CA GLU A 230 16.39 20.55 -11.79
C GLU A 230 15.85 20.84 -13.20
N ALA A 231 15.61 19.77 -13.98
CA ALA A 231 15.17 19.95 -15.38
C ALA A 231 13.67 20.27 -15.53
N GLU A 232 12.79 19.72 -14.67
CA GLU A 232 11.36 19.73 -14.95
C GLU A 232 10.47 20.22 -13.80
N TYR A 233 10.91 20.08 -12.53
CA TYR A 233 10.02 20.27 -11.38
C TYR A 233 10.34 21.46 -10.50
N LYS A 234 11.57 21.95 -10.51
CA LYS A 234 12.05 23.02 -9.62
C LYS A 234 11.18 24.27 -9.67
N GLN A 235 10.90 24.78 -10.87
CA GLN A 235 10.07 25.97 -11.03
C GLN A 235 8.67 25.77 -10.44
N LYS A 236 8.04 24.62 -10.67
CA LYS A 236 6.70 24.29 -10.14
C LYS A 236 6.71 24.21 -8.61
N PHE A 237 7.77 23.66 -8.02
CA PHE A 237 7.94 23.59 -6.57
C PHE A 237 8.09 24.97 -5.95
N GLU A 238 8.92 25.84 -6.55
CA GLU A 238 9.09 27.24 -6.13
C GLU A 238 7.78 28.02 -6.20
N GLU A 239 7.02 27.90 -7.31
CA GLU A 239 5.70 28.54 -7.50
C GLU A 239 4.66 28.11 -6.44
N LEU A 240 4.73 26.86 -5.98
CA LEU A 240 3.83 26.30 -4.97
C LEU A 240 4.33 26.51 -3.54
N GLY A 241 5.58 26.94 -3.34
CA GLY A 241 6.20 27.10 -2.03
C GLY A 241 6.41 25.78 -1.31
N ILE A 242 6.71 24.70 -2.05
CA ILE A 242 7.06 23.37 -1.53
C ILE A 242 8.52 23.03 -1.84
N GLU A 243 9.10 22.19 -1.02
CA GLU A 243 10.54 21.87 -1.10
C GLU A 243 10.79 20.41 -1.52
N TYR A 244 11.84 20.19 -2.31
CA TYR A 244 12.46 18.89 -2.51
C TYR A 244 13.72 18.79 -1.65
N PHE A 245 13.80 17.76 -0.80
CA PHE A 245 14.91 17.57 0.13
C PHE A 245 15.46 16.15 0.03
N TYR A 246 16.76 16.02 -0.29
CA TYR A 246 17.46 14.74 -0.28
C TYR A 246 18.34 14.62 0.97
N THR A 247 18.32 13.43 1.60
CA THR A 247 19.21 13.10 2.72
C THR A 247 19.52 11.60 2.78
N LEU A 248 20.44 11.21 3.66
CA LEU A 248 20.68 9.79 3.94
C LEU A 248 19.51 9.19 4.71
N ILE A 249 19.20 7.91 4.46
CA ILE A 249 18.03 7.23 5.05
C ILE A 249 18.06 7.24 6.59
N ASP A 250 19.23 7.05 7.20
CA ASP A 250 19.41 7.11 8.66
C ASP A 250 19.19 8.53 9.21
N ASP A 251 19.64 9.57 8.49
CA ASP A 251 19.34 10.96 8.85
C ASP A 251 17.85 11.28 8.70
N ALA A 252 17.20 10.79 7.63
CA ALA A 252 15.75 10.92 7.47
C ALA A 252 15.00 10.31 8.66
N VAL A 253 15.33 9.09 9.07
CA VAL A 253 14.75 8.44 10.26
C VAL A 253 14.91 9.28 11.52
N ALA A 254 16.08 9.89 11.72
CA ALA A 254 16.32 10.74 12.89
C ALA A 254 15.53 12.07 12.82
N ARG A 255 15.36 12.64 11.62
CA ARG A 255 14.65 13.89 11.39
C ARG A 255 13.14 13.76 11.55
N ILE A 256 12.54 12.70 11.03
CA ILE A 256 11.08 12.51 11.13
C ILE A 256 10.61 12.40 12.58
N MET A 257 11.44 11.87 13.48
CA MET A 257 11.15 11.78 14.92
C MET A 257 11.02 13.16 15.60
N LYS A 258 11.42 14.23 14.92
CA LYS A 258 11.37 15.62 15.40
C LYS A 258 10.53 16.53 14.51
N ALA A 259 10.08 16.03 13.38
CA ALA A 259 9.25 16.77 12.43
C ALA A 259 7.78 16.83 12.88
N GLU A 260 7.04 17.81 12.39
CA GLU A 260 5.59 17.89 12.61
C GLU A 260 4.78 17.00 11.66
N GLY A 261 5.39 16.51 10.60
CA GLY A 261 4.72 15.82 9.50
C GLY A 261 4.24 16.78 8.41
N GLY A 262 3.34 16.30 7.53
CA GLY A 262 2.78 17.08 6.43
C GLY A 262 3.63 17.05 5.16
N PHE A 263 4.49 16.06 5.01
CA PHE A 263 5.34 15.86 3.85
C PHE A 263 5.26 14.42 3.32
N ILE A 264 5.76 14.23 2.12
CA ILE A 264 5.92 12.93 1.48
C ILE A 264 7.35 12.47 1.68
N TRP A 265 7.52 11.22 2.09
CA TRP A 265 8.83 10.59 2.20
C TRP A 265 8.98 9.49 1.17
N ALA A 266 9.73 9.75 0.11
CA ALA A 266 10.05 8.80 -0.94
C ALA A 266 11.16 7.85 -0.50
N CYS A 267 10.92 6.57 -0.69
CA CYS A 267 11.79 5.48 -0.28
C CYS A 267 11.90 4.42 -1.38
N LYS A 268 13.06 3.78 -1.49
CA LYS A 268 13.21 2.56 -2.29
C LYS A 268 12.24 1.48 -1.80
N ASN A 269 12.10 0.40 -2.55
CA ASN A 269 11.06 -0.62 -2.31
C ASN A 269 11.11 -1.19 -0.89
N TYR A 270 12.24 -1.74 -0.45
CA TYR A 270 12.37 -2.33 0.88
C TYR A 270 12.30 -1.27 2.00
N ASP A 271 13.00 -0.17 1.82
CA ASP A 271 12.99 0.94 2.79
C ASP A 271 11.56 1.45 3.00
N GLY A 272 10.81 1.63 1.91
CA GLY A 272 9.42 2.08 1.93
C GLY A 272 8.45 1.09 2.59
N ASP A 273 8.69 -0.21 2.42
CA ASP A 273 7.91 -1.24 3.10
C ASP A 273 8.04 -1.15 4.62
N VAL A 274 9.29 -1.18 5.10
CA VAL A 274 9.57 -1.13 6.54
C VAL A 274 9.14 0.20 7.16
N MET A 275 9.45 1.31 6.50
CA MET A 275 9.14 2.65 7.04
C MET A 275 7.64 2.94 7.04
N SER A 276 6.87 2.45 6.06
CA SER A 276 5.42 2.63 6.07
C SER A 276 4.75 1.88 7.21
N ASP A 277 5.18 0.66 7.52
CA ASP A 277 4.64 -0.12 8.64
C ASP A 277 5.01 0.51 10.00
N MET A 278 6.24 1.03 10.13
CA MET A 278 6.66 1.77 11.32
C MET A 278 5.78 3.01 11.54
N LEU A 279 5.58 3.83 10.50
CA LEU A 279 4.76 5.04 10.59
C LEU A 279 3.30 4.71 10.89
N SER A 280 2.73 3.72 10.21
CA SER A 280 1.36 3.28 10.46
C SER A 280 1.15 2.88 11.91
N SER A 281 2.05 2.07 12.43
CA SER A 281 2.01 1.63 13.84
C SER A 281 2.11 2.81 14.80
N ALA A 282 2.95 3.78 14.48
CA ALA A 282 3.15 4.97 15.30
C ALA A 282 2.00 5.99 15.20
N PHE A 283 1.23 6.00 14.11
CA PHE A 283 -0.01 6.77 13.99
C PHE A 283 -1.23 6.07 14.59
N GLY A 284 -1.09 4.87 15.14
CA GLY A 284 -2.11 4.18 15.91
C GLY A 284 -2.28 2.69 15.56
N SER A 285 -2.48 2.34 14.31
CA SER A 285 -2.70 0.95 13.86
C SER A 285 -2.38 0.79 12.38
N LEU A 286 -1.86 -0.38 12.00
CA LEU A 286 -1.70 -0.77 10.58
C LEU A 286 -3.02 -0.69 9.80
N ALA A 287 -4.16 -0.88 10.48
CA ALA A 287 -5.49 -0.75 9.89
C ALA A 287 -5.96 0.70 9.73
N MET A 288 -5.12 1.68 10.07
CA MET A 288 -5.37 3.12 9.90
C MET A 288 -4.44 3.72 8.84
N MET A 289 -4.13 2.96 7.79
CA MET A 289 -3.29 3.43 6.70
C MET A 289 -3.91 3.12 5.35
N THR A 290 -4.04 4.14 4.51
CA THR A 290 -4.41 3.97 3.10
C THR A 290 -3.22 3.45 2.31
N SER A 291 -3.49 2.74 1.22
CA SER A 291 -2.46 2.31 0.27
C SER A 291 -3.02 2.39 -1.14
N VAL A 292 -2.30 3.05 -2.03
CA VAL A 292 -2.64 3.11 -3.45
C VAL A 292 -1.39 2.97 -4.30
N LEU A 293 -1.42 2.04 -5.25
CA LEU A 293 -0.47 2.00 -6.34
C LEU A 293 -0.93 2.98 -7.42
N VAL A 294 -0.07 3.92 -7.77
CA VAL A 294 -0.27 4.86 -8.88
C VAL A 294 0.72 4.53 -9.97
N SER A 295 0.22 4.04 -11.09
CA SER A 295 1.04 3.74 -12.26
C SER A 295 1.26 4.99 -13.12
N PRO A 296 2.45 5.17 -13.73
CA PRO A 296 2.71 6.25 -14.68
C PRO A 296 1.85 6.14 -15.95
N HIS A 297 1.25 4.97 -16.18
CA HIS A 297 0.36 4.70 -17.29
C HIS A 297 -1.12 5.00 -17.00
N GLY A 298 -1.43 5.59 -15.84
CA GLY A 298 -2.78 5.96 -15.45
C GLY A 298 -3.62 4.84 -14.86
N TYR A 299 -2.97 3.79 -14.32
CA TYR A 299 -3.64 2.72 -13.57
C TYR A 299 -3.55 2.98 -12.07
N TYR A 300 -4.58 2.55 -11.34
CA TYR A 300 -4.69 2.72 -9.90
C TYR A 300 -5.12 1.40 -9.26
N GLU A 301 -4.43 0.98 -8.21
CA GLU A 301 -4.84 -0.17 -7.41
C GLU A 301 -4.85 0.25 -5.93
N TYR A 302 -6.05 0.19 -5.33
CA TYR A 302 -6.29 0.55 -3.94
C TYR A 302 -6.34 -0.71 -3.09
N GLU A 303 -5.59 -0.72 -1.98
CA GLU A 303 -5.56 -1.85 -1.05
C GLU A 303 -5.46 -1.36 0.41
N ALA A 304 -5.75 -2.25 1.37
CA ALA A 304 -5.36 -2.03 2.76
C ALA A 304 -3.88 -2.38 2.93
N ALA A 305 -3.14 -1.56 3.68
CA ALA A 305 -1.71 -1.76 3.90
C ALA A 305 -1.37 -2.92 4.88
N HIS A 306 -2.37 -3.58 5.45
CA HIS A 306 -2.21 -4.70 6.40
C HIS A 306 -2.44 -6.06 5.74
N GLY A 307 -2.05 -7.15 6.44
CA GLY A 307 -2.28 -8.52 5.99
C GLY A 307 -3.70 -9.06 6.28
N THR A 308 -3.87 -10.36 6.13
CA THR A 308 -5.18 -11.06 6.16
C THR A 308 -5.80 -11.23 7.55
N VAL A 309 -5.12 -10.79 8.62
CA VAL A 309 -5.58 -10.87 10.03
C VAL A 309 -5.91 -12.31 10.48
N GLN A 310 -4.98 -13.22 10.20
CA GLN A 310 -5.06 -14.66 10.48
C GLN A 310 -5.58 -15.01 11.88
N ARG A 311 -5.07 -14.34 12.92
CA ARG A 311 -5.46 -14.62 14.30
C ARG A 311 -6.96 -14.42 14.56
N HIS A 312 -7.57 -13.39 13.97
CA HIS A 312 -9.01 -13.16 14.08
C HIS A 312 -9.81 -14.12 13.21
N TYR A 313 -9.26 -14.56 12.07
CA TYR A 313 -9.89 -15.56 11.23
C TYR A 313 -10.08 -16.90 11.97
N TYR A 314 -9.05 -17.39 12.65
CA TYR A 314 -9.18 -18.62 13.44
C TYR A 314 -10.14 -18.50 14.63
N LYS A 315 -10.28 -17.33 15.24
CA LYS A 315 -11.34 -17.07 16.22
C LYS A 315 -12.72 -17.14 15.57
N HIS A 316 -12.87 -16.47 14.43
CA HIS A 316 -14.13 -16.46 13.69
C HIS A 316 -14.57 -17.88 13.31
N LEU A 317 -13.66 -18.74 12.83
CA LEU A 317 -13.96 -20.15 12.52
C LEU A 317 -14.46 -20.95 13.72
N LYS A 318 -14.07 -20.57 14.94
CA LYS A 318 -14.53 -21.17 16.20
C LYS A 318 -15.83 -20.55 16.71
N GLY A 319 -16.41 -19.59 16.01
CA GLY A 319 -17.57 -18.83 16.49
C GLY A 319 -17.26 -17.86 17.63
N GLU A 320 -15.98 -17.57 17.88
CA GLU A 320 -15.57 -16.61 18.91
C GLU A 320 -15.75 -15.16 18.40
N PRO A 321 -16.11 -14.21 19.29
CA PRO A 321 -16.26 -12.82 18.91
C PRO A 321 -14.91 -12.22 18.46
N THR A 322 -14.97 -11.39 17.42
CA THR A 322 -13.82 -10.67 16.88
C THR A 322 -14.10 -9.17 16.85
N SER A 323 -13.07 -8.38 17.04
CA SER A 323 -13.09 -6.92 16.87
C SER A 323 -11.96 -6.53 15.93
N THR A 324 -12.19 -6.72 14.64
CA THR A 324 -11.21 -6.44 13.58
C THR A 324 -11.49 -5.07 13.00
N ASN A 325 -10.46 -4.24 12.96
CA ASN A 325 -10.53 -2.91 12.39
C ASN A 325 -10.65 -3.00 10.86
N SER A 326 -11.70 -2.40 10.32
CA SER A 326 -12.02 -2.40 8.89
C SER A 326 -11.73 -1.08 8.17
N VAL A 327 -11.17 -0.09 8.87
CA VAL A 327 -11.01 1.28 8.35
C VAL A 327 -10.19 1.31 7.07
N ALA A 328 -9.00 0.72 7.04
CA ALA A 328 -8.16 0.71 5.85
C ALA A 328 -8.84 0.01 4.66
N THR A 329 -9.62 -1.05 4.91
CA THR A 329 -10.37 -1.75 3.85
C THR A 329 -11.53 -0.89 3.31
N ILE A 330 -12.23 -0.15 4.19
CA ILE A 330 -13.25 0.82 3.78
C ILE A 330 -12.61 1.91 2.91
N PHE A 331 -11.46 2.45 3.33
CA PHE A 331 -10.74 3.48 2.58
C PHE A 331 -10.14 2.98 1.25
N ALA A 332 -9.81 1.70 1.14
CA ALA A 332 -9.45 1.10 -0.15
C ALA A 332 -10.66 1.14 -1.12
N TRP A 333 -11.83 0.73 -0.66
CA TRP A 333 -13.06 0.80 -1.45
C TRP A 333 -13.44 2.23 -1.83
N THR A 334 -13.44 3.15 -0.88
CA THR A 334 -13.81 4.57 -1.14
C THR A 334 -12.81 5.25 -2.06
N GLY A 335 -11.50 4.96 -1.92
CA GLY A 335 -10.47 5.43 -2.82
C GLY A 335 -10.70 4.97 -4.26
N ALA A 336 -10.99 3.69 -4.46
CA ALA A 336 -11.27 3.14 -5.78
C ALA A 336 -12.57 3.71 -6.38
N LEU A 337 -13.65 3.82 -5.60
CA LEU A 337 -14.91 4.41 -6.04
C LEU A 337 -14.76 5.89 -6.41
N ARG A 338 -14.02 6.66 -5.59
CA ARG A 338 -13.70 8.06 -5.88
C ARG A 338 -12.94 8.19 -7.19
N LYS A 339 -11.88 7.43 -7.35
CA LYS A 339 -11.08 7.46 -8.59
C LYS A 339 -11.89 7.06 -9.81
N ARG A 340 -12.75 6.04 -9.69
CA ARG A 340 -13.67 5.65 -10.75
C ARG A 340 -14.66 6.78 -11.09
N GLY A 341 -15.20 7.42 -10.05
CA GLY A 341 -16.10 8.57 -10.22
C GLY A 341 -15.44 9.75 -10.90
N GLU A 342 -14.18 10.06 -10.57
CA GLU A 342 -13.39 11.10 -11.22
C GLU A 342 -13.16 10.79 -12.72
N LEU A 343 -12.72 9.58 -13.05
CA LEU A 343 -12.44 9.16 -14.42
C LEU A 343 -13.71 9.08 -15.28
N ASP A 344 -14.83 8.68 -14.71
CA ASP A 344 -16.12 8.56 -15.42
C ASP A 344 -16.94 9.84 -15.43
N GLY A 345 -16.52 10.90 -14.71
CA GLY A 345 -17.31 12.11 -14.53
C GLY A 345 -18.65 11.81 -13.83
N THR A 346 -18.61 11.06 -12.73
CA THR A 346 -19.77 10.71 -11.89
C THR A 346 -19.58 11.32 -10.50
N PRO A 347 -19.91 12.60 -10.30
CA PRO A 347 -19.66 13.33 -9.05
C PRO A 347 -20.41 12.75 -7.86
N GLU A 348 -21.57 12.11 -8.07
CA GLU A 348 -22.32 11.45 -7.01
C GLU A 348 -21.55 10.27 -6.40
N LEU A 349 -20.75 9.57 -7.20
CA LEU A 349 -19.89 8.47 -6.71
C LEU A 349 -18.71 9.03 -5.90
N VAL A 350 -18.15 10.16 -6.32
CA VAL A 350 -17.09 10.88 -5.57
C VAL A 350 -17.63 11.39 -4.23
N ASP A 351 -18.82 12.03 -4.23
CA ASP A 351 -19.48 12.51 -3.00
C ASP A 351 -19.79 11.37 -2.03
N PHE A 352 -20.30 10.25 -2.54
CA PHE A 352 -20.58 9.07 -1.72
C PHE A 352 -19.30 8.53 -1.04
N ALA A 353 -18.20 8.40 -1.78
CA ALA A 353 -16.93 7.95 -1.24
C ALA A 353 -16.45 8.88 -0.11
N ASN A 354 -16.52 10.19 -0.32
CA ASN A 354 -16.13 11.19 0.69
C ASN A 354 -17.03 11.13 1.93
N ARG A 355 -18.34 10.95 1.76
CA ARG A 355 -19.29 10.83 2.88
C ARG A 355 -19.04 9.56 3.70
N LEU A 356 -18.75 8.44 3.04
CA LEU A 356 -18.46 7.19 3.75
C LEU A 356 -17.15 7.26 4.54
N GLU A 357 -16.13 7.93 4.02
CA GLU A 357 -14.91 8.19 4.79
C GLU A 357 -15.18 9.11 5.99
N ALA A 358 -15.92 10.19 5.80
CA ALA A 358 -16.29 11.09 6.89
C ALA A 358 -17.10 10.36 7.98
N ALA A 359 -18.12 9.57 7.60
CA ALA A 359 -18.90 8.79 8.54
C ALA A 359 -18.05 7.76 9.31
N THR A 360 -17.04 7.16 8.66
CA THR A 360 -16.09 6.25 9.31
C THR A 360 -15.28 6.98 10.38
N ILE A 361 -14.75 8.15 10.07
CA ILE A 361 -13.99 9.00 11.00
C ILE A 361 -14.89 9.46 12.15
N HIS A 362 -16.07 10.01 11.86
CA HIS A 362 -17.00 10.50 12.87
C HIS A 362 -17.50 9.41 13.81
N THR A 363 -17.67 8.18 13.32
CA THR A 363 -18.02 7.03 14.17
C THR A 363 -16.96 6.78 15.24
N ILE A 364 -15.67 6.84 14.87
CA ILE A 364 -14.56 6.67 15.81
C ILE A 364 -14.48 7.87 16.76
N GLU A 365 -14.58 9.09 16.25
CA GLU A 365 -14.56 10.32 17.05
C GLU A 365 -15.73 10.42 18.04
N ALA A 366 -16.86 9.77 17.73
CA ALA A 366 -17.98 9.60 18.65
C ALA A 366 -17.75 8.50 19.72
N GLY A 367 -16.55 7.93 19.79
CA GLY A 367 -16.15 6.92 20.76
C GLY A 367 -16.56 5.49 20.42
N LYS A 368 -17.09 5.22 19.23
CA LYS A 368 -17.47 3.88 18.76
C LYS A 368 -16.35 3.30 17.88
N MET A 369 -15.66 2.27 18.35
CA MET A 369 -14.46 1.79 17.67
C MET A 369 -14.15 0.33 17.96
N THR A 370 -13.21 -0.23 17.20
CA THR A 370 -12.70 -1.59 17.40
C THR A 370 -11.71 -1.67 18.55
N GLY A 371 -11.44 -2.88 19.03
CA GLY A 371 -10.65 -3.11 20.24
C GLY A 371 -9.18 -2.72 20.14
N ASP A 372 -8.59 -2.62 18.95
CA ASP A 372 -7.25 -2.06 18.76
C ASP A 372 -7.23 -0.56 19.03
N LEU A 373 -8.20 0.20 18.52
CA LEU A 373 -8.34 1.64 18.73
C LEU A 373 -8.80 1.97 20.16
N ALA A 374 -9.74 1.20 20.71
CA ALA A 374 -10.23 1.41 22.07
C ALA A 374 -9.15 1.32 23.15
N ARG A 375 -8.04 0.63 22.87
CA ARG A 375 -6.88 0.51 23.78
C ARG A 375 -5.93 1.70 23.78
N ILE A 376 -5.96 2.49 22.69
CA ILE A 376 -4.99 3.57 22.47
C ILE A 376 -5.66 4.95 22.40
N THR A 377 -6.99 4.99 22.37
CA THR A 377 -7.73 6.25 22.28
C THR A 377 -7.57 7.09 23.55
N THR A 378 -7.55 8.40 23.35
CA THR A 378 -7.60 9.41 24.45
C THR A 378 -9.03 9.87 24.73
N LEU A 379 -10.02 9.37 23.98
CA LEU A 379 -11.43 9.69 24.23
C LEU A 379 -11.92 9.03 25.54
N PRO A 380 -12.75 9.72 26.33
CA PRO A 380 -13.34 9.13 27.53
C PRO A 380 -14.38 8.06 27.15
N ASP A 381 -14.41 6.98 27.93
CA ASP A 381 -15.43 5.92 27.89
C ASP A 381 -15.74 5.35 26.48
N PRO A 382 -14.72 4.89 25.71
CA PRO A 382 -14.95 4.39 24.37
C PRO A 382 -15.77 3.10 24.39
N THR A 383 -16.71 2.99 23.46
CA THR A 383 -17.48 1.77 23.21
C THR A 383 -16.74 0.86 22.26
N MET A 384 -16.22 -0.25 22.79
CA MET A 384 -15.57 -1.27 21.97
C MET A 384 -16.63 -2.10 21.23
N LEU A 385 -16.57 -2.11 19.90
CA LEU A 385 -17.48 -2.83 19.03
C LEU A 385 -16.81 -4.07 18.39
N GLY A 386 -17.62 -5.10 18.14
CA GLY A 386 -17.20 -6.22 17.29
C GLY A 386 -17.04 -5.83 15.82
N THR A 387 -16.46 -6.73 15.03
CA THR A 387 -16.15 -6.49 13.61
C THR A 387 -17.37 -6.01 12.82
N ARG A 388 -18.48 -6.77 12.88
CA ARG A 388 -19.72 -6.42 12.15
C ARG A 388 -20.41 -5.20 12.76
N GLU A 389 -20.45 -5.13 14.09
CA GLU A 389 -21.08 -4.02 14.84
C GLU A 389 -20.44 -2.68 14.50
N PHE A 390 -19.12 -2.65 14.33
CA PHE A 390 -18.41 -1.43 13.93
C PHE A 390 -18.80 -0.98 12.52
N ILE A 391 -18.89 -1.90 11.55
CA ILE A 391 -19.32 -1.59 10.19
C ILE A 391 -20.79 -1.09 10.18
N LEU A 392 -21.67 -1.70 10.98
CA LEU A 392 -23.05 -1.24 11.11
C LEU A 392 -23.16 0.14 11.77
N ALA A 393 -22.31 0.44 12.77
CA ALA A 393 -22.26 1.77 13.38
C ALA A 393 -21.84 2.86 12.39
N ILE A 394 -20.91 2.53 11.44
CA ILE A 394 -20.53 3.44 10.36
C ILE A 394 -21.70 3.67 9.40
N ARG A 395 -22.45 2.63 9.04
CA ARG A 395 -23.64 2.75 8.22
C ARG A 395 -24.68 3.68 8.88
N ASP A 396 -24.95 3.46 10.15
CA ASP A 396 -25.94 4.23 10.90
C ASP A 396 -25.52 5.73 10.97
N THR A 397 -24.21 6.01 11.10
CA THR A 397 -23.66 7.38 11.05
C THR A 397 -23.87 7.98 9.65
N LEU A 398 -23.54 7.23 8.58
CA LEU A 398 -23.71 7.67 7.19
C LEU A 398 -25.18 8.03 6.87
N ASP A 399 -26.11 7.20 7.33
CA ASP A 399 -27.56 7.42 7.12
C ASP A 399 -28.06 8.61 7.92
N ALA A 400 -27.64 8.77 9.16
CA ALA A 400 -28.01 9.91 10.00
C ALA A 400 -27.53 11.24 9.42
N GLU A 401 -26.28 11.29 8.92
CA GLU A 401 -25.73 12.49 8.29
C GLU A 401 -26.38 12.82 6.93
N ALA A 402 -26.84 11.80 6.20
CA ALA A 402 -27.59 12.00 4.96
C ALA A 402 -28.99 12.56 5.22
N ALA A 403 -29.61 12.19 6.34
CA ALA A 403 -30.94 12.68 6.73
C ALA A 403 -30.93 14.10 7.31
N ALA A 404 -29.77 14.57 7.79
CA ALA A 404 -29.59 15.91 8.35
C ALA A 404 -29.33 17.01 7.32
N LYS A 405 -29.07 16.63 6.05
CA LYS A 405 -28.88 17.55 4.91
C LYS A 405 -30.18 17.72 4.12
#